data_fd06878a73f07eb339a80bcd51e7bd9d
#
_entry.id   fd06878a73f07eb339a80bcd51e7bd9d
#
_cell.length_a   1.000
_cell.length_b   1.000
_cell.length_c   1.000
_cell.angle_alpha   90.00
_cell.angle_beta   90.00
_cell.angle_gamma   90.00
#
_symmetry.space_group_name_H-M   'P 1'
#
loop_
_entity.id
_entity.type
_entity.pdbx_description
1 polymer ?
#
loop_
_entity_poly.entity_id
_entity_poly.type
_entity_poly.pdbx_seq_one_letter_code
_entity_poly.pdbx_strand_id
1 'polypeptide(L)'
;MSDSIFSSPRIVNDLVYKTLIESTLAIPWSIDWGTKKFSYIGPQIEKVLGWKQDSWRTVEDWAMRMHENDRAWVVDFCVAQSISGVDHEADYRALTINGEYIWIRAVVHVVRKQDGEVDRL
;
A
#
# COMPACT_ATOMS: atom_id res chain seq x y z
N MET A 1 20.39 8.30 -13.91
CA MET A 1 20.06 7.82 -14.05
C MET A 1 19.85 6.60 -13.57
N SER A 2 19.91 6.41 -12.91
CA SER A 2 19.58 5.43 -12.22
C SER A 2 18.63 4.43 -12.58
N ASP A 3 17.80 4.75 -13.24
CA ASP A 3 16.72 3.89 -13.61
C ASP A 3 17.10 2.94 -14.69
N SER A 4 18.34 2.90 -15.09
CA SER A 4 18.78 1.96 -16.10
C SER A 4 18.51 0.50 -15.71
N ILE A 5 18.53 0.16 -14.44
CA ILE A 5 18.20 -1.17 -13.98
C ILE A 5 16.77 -1.55 -14.37
N PHE A 6 15.86 -0.59 -14.30
CA PHE A 6 14.46 -0.85 -14.55
C PHE A 6 14.07 -0.65 -16.01
N SER A 7 15.01 -0.24 -16.83
CA SER A 7 14.78 -0.09 -18.26
C SER A 7 15.20 -1.32 -19.06
N SER A 8 15.74 -2.35 -18.40
CA SER A 8 16.12 -3.61 -19.04
C SER A 8 14.92 -4.33 -19.62
N PRO A 9 15.14 -5.38 -20.41
CA PRO A 9 14.03 -6.14 -20.99
C PRO A 9 12.99 -6.53 -19.96
N ARG A 10 11.74 -6.44 -20.33
CA ARG A 10 10.63 -6.55 -19.40
C ARG A 10 10.61 -7.85 -18.60
N ILE A 11 10.93 -8.97 -19.25
CA ILE A 11 10.90 -10.27 -18.59
C ILE A 11 11.91 -10.32 -17.44
N VAL A 12 13.11 -9.84 -17.69
CA VAL A 12 14.15 -9.80 -16.67
C VAL A 12 13.76 -8.82 -15.57
N ASN A 13 13.16 -7.70 -15.95
CA ASN A 13 12.75 -6.69 -15.00
C ASN A 13 11.69 -7.18 -14.05
N ASP A 14 10.71 -7.94 -14.53
CA ASP A 14 9.64 -8.43 -13.66
C ASP A 14 10.19 -9.31 -12.56
N LEU A 15 11.11 -10.22 -12.87
CA LEU A 15 11.71 -11.09 -11.87
C LEU A 15 12.60 -10.31 -10.90
N VAL A 16 13.45 -9.46 -11.41
CA VAL A 16 14.36 -8.66 -10.59
C VAL A 16 13.56 -7.71 -9.71
N TYR A 17 12.56 -7.05 -10.28
CA TYR A 17 11.73 -6.10 -9.56
C TYR A 17 11.02 -6.78 -8.39
N LYS A 18 10.41 -7.93 -8.64
CA LYS A 18 9.73 -8.69 -7.61
C LYS A 18 10.69 -9.08 -6.47
N THR A 19 11.87 -9.57 -6.83
CA THR A 19 12.88 -9.95 -5.85
C THR A 19 13.31 -8.75 -4.99
N LEU A 20 13.55 -7.62 -5.63
CA LEU A 20 13.96 -6.41 -4.91
C LEU A 20 12.86 -5.92 -3.97
N ILE A 21 11.63 -5.88 -4.44
CA ILE A 21 10.50 -5.43 -3.62
C ILE A 21 10.30 -6.35 -2.41
N GLU A 22 10.34 -7.66 -2.63
CA GLU A 22 10.10 -8.62 -1.56
C GLU A 22 11.26 -8.74 -0.57
N SER A 23 12.46 -8.31 -0.97
CA SER A 23 13.62 -8.34 -0.09
C SER A 23 13.81 -7.07 0.73
N THR A 24 13.03 -6.03 0.47
CA THR A 24 13.12 -4.77 1.21
C THR A 24 12.10 -4.73 2.34
N LEU A 25 12.18 -3.70 3.19
CA LEU A 25 11.16 -3.44 4.20
C LEU A 25 10.01 -2.61 3.66
N ALA A 26 10.08 -2.19 2.41
CA ALA A 26 8.95 -1.54 1.75
C ALA A 26 7.88 -2.62 1.49
N ILE A 27 6.65 -2.33 1.87
CA ILE A 27 5.56 -3.30 1.81
C ILE A 27 4.72 -2.98 0.57
N PRO A 28 4.81 -3.79 -0.49
CA PRO A 28 3.95 -3.58 -1.65
C PRO A 28 2.53 -4.03 -1.34
N TRP A 29 1.55 -3.31 -1.87
CA TRP A 29 0.15 -3.64 -1.66
C TRP A 29 -0.69 -3.17 -2.83
N SER A 30 -1.88 -3.76 -2.94
CA SER A 30 -2.86 -3.34 -3.92
C SER A 30 -4.25 -3.53 -3.34
N ILE A 31 -5.14 -2.58 -3.62
CA ILE A 31 -6.52 -2.60 -3.17
C ILE A 31 -7.43 -2.51 -4.38
N ASP A 32 -8.38 -3.41 -4.47
CA ASP A 32 -9.45 -3.34 -5.45
C ASP A 32 -10.41 -2.23 -5.01
N TRP A 33 -10.57 -1.20 -5.84
CA TRP A 33 -11.35 -0.05 -5.45
C TRP A 33 -12.85 -0.34 -5.36
N GLY A 34 -13.35 -1.22 -6.22
CA GLY A 34 -14.77 -1.56 -6.23
C GLY A 34 -15.22 -2.25 -4.95
N THR A 35 -14.41 -3.16 -4.42
CA THR A 35 -14.75 -3.94 -3.23
C THR A 35 -14.11 -3.38 -1.96
N LYS A 36 -13.13 -2.48 -2.09
CA LYS A 36 -12.34 -1.96 -0.97
C LYS A 36 -11.60 -3.06 -0.22
N LYS A 37 -11.22 -4.12 -0.93
CA LYS A 37 -10.48 -5.23 -0.36
C LYS A 37 -9.05 -5.23 -0.88
N PHE A 38 -8.13 -5.70 -0.05
CA PHE A 38 -6.77 -5.93 -0.50
C PHE A 38 -6.77 -7.05 -1.53
N SER A 39 -6.20 -6.79 -2.69
CA SER A 39 -5.94 -7.83 -3.68
C SER A 39 -4.53 -8.40 -3.50
N TYR A 40 -3.66 -7.66 -2.84
CA TYR A 40 -2.32 -8.11 -2.51
C TYR A 40 -1.75 -7.29 -1.36
N ILE A 41 -0.96 -7.94 -0.50
CA ILE A 41 -0.11 -7.26 0.45
C ILE A 41 1.17 -8.09 0.61
N GLY A 42 2.32 -7.44 0.58
CA GLY A 42 3.60 -8.13 0.65
C GLY A 42 3.85 -8.81 1.99
N PRO A 43 4.56 -9.94 2.00
CA PRO A 43 4.85 -10.67 3.24
C PRO A 43 5.68 -9.89 4.24
N GLN A 44 6.34 -8.81 3.81
CA GLN A 44 7.11 -7.93 4.69
C GLN A 44 6.25 -7.36 5.81
N ILE A 45 4.91 -7.30 5.62
CA ILE A 45 4.01 -6.76 6.63
C ILE A 45 4.15 -7.49 7.96
N GLU A 46 4.43 -8.79 7.91
CA GLU A 46 4.60 -9.58 9.13
C GLU A 46 5.86 -9.20 9.90
N LYS A 47 6.93 -8.86 9.18
CA LYS A 47 8.17 -8.43 9.83
C LYS A 47 8.05 -7.02 10.38
N VAL A 48 7.39 -6.14 9.65
CA VAL A 48 7.32 -4.72 10.01
C VAL A 48 6.29 -4.47 11.11
N LEU A 49 5.08 -5.03 10.96
CA LEU A 49 3.99 -4.77 11.89
C LEU A 49 3.58 -5.98 12.73
N GLY A 50 3.96 -7.17 12.34
CA GLY A 50 3.68 -8.38 13.11
C GLY A 50 2.36 -9.06 12.81
N TRP A 51 1.42 -8.37 12.16
CA TRP A 51 0.14 -8.97 11.79
C TRP A 51 0.33 -9.93 10.63
N LYS A 52 -0.38 -11.04 10.65
CA LYS A 52 -0.30 -12.01 9.56
C LYS A 52 -0.76 -11.40 8.25
N GLN A 53 -0.10 -11.79 7.17
CA GLN A 53 -0.38 -11.27 5.83
C GLN A 53 -1.86 -11.42 5.46
N ASP A 54 -2.46 -12.56 5.75
CA ASP A 54 -3.85 -12.83 5.40
C ASP A 54 -4.87 -12.13 6.31
N SER A 55 -4.40 -11.44 7.36
CA SER A 55 -5.29 -10.66 8.21
C SER A 55 -5.61 -9.28 7.63
N TRP A 56 -4.93 -8.89 6.55
CA TRP A 56 -5.18 -7.63 5.87
C TRP A 56 -6.16 -7.89 4.74
N ARG A 57 -7.45 -7.71 5.02
CA ARG A 57 -8.51 -8.05 4.06
C ARG A 57 -9.13 -6.85 3.40
N THR A 58 -9.43 -5.82 4.17
CA THR A 58 -10.16 -4.65 3.70
C THR A 58 -9.48 -3.36 4.12
N VAL A 59 -9.88 -2.27 3.50
CA VAL A 59 -9.43 -0.92 3.89
C VAL A 59 -9.73 -0.67 5.37
N GLU A 60 -10.82 -1.24 5.89
CA GLU A 60 -11.17 -1.09 7.30
C GLU A 60 -10.11 -1.72 8.21
N ASP A 61 -9.56 -2.88 7.84
CA ASP A 61 -8.50 -3.49 8.62
C ASP A 61 -7.29 -2.57 8.71
N TRP A 62 -6.95 -1.90 7.62
CA TRP A 62 -5.89 -0.90 7.60
C TRP A 62 -6.21 0.28 8.52
N ALA A 63 -7.42 0.81 8.42
CA ALA A 63 -7.83 1.97 9.21
C ALA A 63 -7.82 1.66 10.72
N MET A 64 -8.25 0.47 11.09
CA MET A 64 -8.30 0.08 12.51
C MET A 64 -6.91 -0.15 13.11
N ARG A 65 -5.91 -0.41 12.29
CA ARG A 65 -4.53 -0.62 12.73
C ARG A 65 -3.69 0.64 12.57
N MET A 66 -4.31 1.77 12.84
CA MET A 66 -3.71 3.09 12.75
C MET A 66 -4.02 3.85 14.04
N HIS A 67 -3.08 4.67 14.48
CA HIS A 67 -3.29 5.50 15.68
C HIS A 67 -4.55 6.35 15.49
N GLU A 68 -5.37 6.43 16.53
CA GLU A 68 -6.67 7.11 16.43
C GLU A 68 -6.55 8.58 16.02
N ASN A 69 -5.49 9.26 16.42
CA ASN A 69 -5.27 10.66 16.04
C ASN A 69 -4.95 10.82 14.54
N ASP A 70 -4.47 9.77 13.91
CA ASP A 70 -4.15 9.80 12.49
C ASP A 70 -5.29 9.25 11.64
N ARG A 71 -6.07 8.34 12.21
CA ARG A 71 -7.09 7.59 11.47
C ARG A 71 -8.06 8.48 10.71
N ALA A 72 -8.62 9.46 11.38
CA ALA A 72 -9.66 10.29 10.78
C ALA A 72 -9.14 11.04 9.55
N TRP A 73 -8.03 11.77 9.70
CA TRP A 73 -7.56 12.61 8.60
C TRP A 73 -6.87 11.80 7.50
N VAL A 74 -6.14 10.72 7.85
CA VAL A 74 -5.44 9.92 6.85
C VAL A 74 -6.43 9.18 5.97
N VAL A 75 -7.44 8.55 6.58
CA VAL A 75 -8.45 7.82 5.83
C VAL A 75 -9.23 8.78 4.92
N ASP A 76 -9.68 9.92 5.47
CA ASP A 76 -10.41 10.90 4.68
C ASP A 76 -9.59 11.45 3.54
N PHE A 77 -8.32 11.77 3.79
CA PHE A 77 -7.42 12.27 2.77
C PHE A 77 -7.21 11.24 1.66
N CYS A 78 -6.88 10.01 2.04
CA CYS A 78 -6.61 8.96 1.05
C CYS A 78 -7.85 8.63 0.23
N VAL A 79 -9.02 8.58 0.85
CA VAL A 79 -10.27 8.32 0.13
C VAL A 79 -10.56 9.45 -0.85
N ALA A 80 -10.44 10.70 -0.42
CA ALA A 80 -10.71 11.85 -1.27
C ALA A 80 -9.77 11.89 -2.48
N GLN A 81 -8.48 11.67 -2.25
CA GLN A 81 -7.49 11.65 -3.33
C GLN A 81 -7.71 10.49 -4.28
N SER A 82 -8.07 9.33 -3.75
CA SER A 82 -8.34 8.14 -4.57
C SER A 82 -9.56 8.35 -5.46
N ILE A 83 -10.63 8.91 -4.92
CA ILE A 83 -11.83 9.22 -5.71
C ILE A 83 -11.49 10.21 -6.83
N SER A 84 -10.64 11.19 -6.55
CA SER A 84 -10.21 12.17 -7.54
C SER A 84 -9.20 11.61 -8.52
N GLY A 85 -8.70 10.39 -8.29
CA GLY A 85 -7.72 9.76 -9.15
C GLY A 85 -6.33 10.37 -9.05
N VAL A 86 -6.00 10.92 -7.89
CA VAL A 86 -4.73 11.61 -7.67
C VAL A 86 -3.81 10.75 -6.83
N ASP A 87 -2.60 10.50 -7.33
CA ASP A 87 -1.56 9.81 -6.56
C ASP A 87 -1.21 10.66 -5.34
N HIS A 88 -0.92 10.00 -4.22
CA HIS A 88 -0.69 10.73 -2.99
C HIS A 88 0.18 9.94 -2.02
N GLU A 89 0.62 10.63 -0.96
CA GLU A 89 1.40 10.03 0.12
C GLU A 89 0.84 10.49 1.45
N ALA A 90 0.97 9.66 2.46
CA ALA A 90 0.58 10.03 3.81
C ALA A 90 1.49 9.33 4.83
N ASP A 91 1.89 10.07 5.84
CA ASP A 91 2.64 9.52 6.97
C ASP A 91 1.66 9.30 8.12
N TYR A 92 1.76 8.15 8.75
CA TYR A 92 0.88 7.84 9.87
C TYR A 92 1.53 6.84 10.81
N ARG A 93 0.98 6.74 12.01
CA ARG A 93 1.45 5.79 13.02
C ARG A 93 0.64 4.50 12.88
N ALA A 94 1.32 3.43 12.49
CA ALA A 94 0.71 2.12 12.34
C ALA A 94 0.86 1.33 13.63
N LEU A 95 -0.19 0.59 13.99
CA LEU A 95 -0.21 -0.25 15.18
C LEU A 95 0.47 -1.58 14.87
N THR A 96 1.43 -1.96 15.71
CA THR A 96 2.03 -3.29 15.63
C THR A 96 1.19 -4.29 16.44
N ILE A 97 1.41 -5.58 16.19
CA ILE A 97 0.69 -6.62 16.91
C ILE A 97 0.99 -6.60 18.42
N ASN A 98 2.13 -5.99 18.80
CA ASN A 98 2.51 -5.86 20.21
C ASN A 98 1.90 -4.65 20.89
N GLY A 99 1.09 -3.87 20.18
CA GLY A 99 0.43 -2.69 20.74
C GLY A 99 1.27 -1.41 20.66
N GLU A 100 2.39 -1.46 19.97
CA GLU A 100 3.24 -0.29 19.77
C GLU A 100 2.89 0.41 18.46
N TYR A 101 3.33 1.66 18.31
CA TYR A 101 3.12 2.42 17.07
C TYR A 101 4.45 2.71 16.42
N ILE A 102 4.50 2.57 15.10
CA ILE A 102 5.67 2.97 14.31
C ILE A 102 5.21 3.86 13.16
N TRP A 103 6.07 4.79 12.75
CA TRP A 103 5.76 5.67 11.64
C TRP A 103 5.92 4.94 10.31
N ILE A 104 4.91 5.07 9.46
CA ILE A 104 4.88 4.48 8.12
C ILE A 104 4.54 5.58 7.12
N ARG A 105 5.16 5.55 5.95
CA ARG A 105 4.74 6.35 4.81
C ARG A 105 4.03 5.46 3.81
N ALA A 106 2.77 5.79 3.53
CA ALA A 106 2.03 5.14 2.46
C ALA A 106 2.19 5.94 1.18
N VAL A 107 2.59 5.26 0.11
CA VAL A 107 2.72 5.85 -1.22
C VAL A 107 1.67 5.19 -2.08
N VAL A 108 0.73 5.97 -2.57
CA VAL A 108 -0.46 5.45 -3.25
C VAL A 108 -0.47 5.89 -4.71
N HIS A 109 -0.51 4.92 -5.61
CA HIS A 109 -0.73 5.16 -7.03
C HIS A 109 -2.14 4.74 -7.38
N VAL A 110 -2.89 5.63 -8.01
CA VAL A 110 -4.27 5.37 -8.41
C VAL A 110 -4.27 4.88 -9.85
N VAL A 111 -4.78 3.67 -10.06
CA VAL A 111 -4.86 3.07 -11.40
C VAL A 111 -6.31 3.18 -11.89
N ARG A 112 -6.49 3.73 -13.08
CA ARG A 112 -7.81 3.94 -13.66
C ARG A 112 -8.11 2.91 -14.73
N LYS A 113 -9.40 2.62 -14.92
CA LYS A 113 -9.90 1.85 -16.04
C LYS A 113 -9.88 2.72 -17.31
N GLN A 114 -10.12 2.11 -18.45
CA GLN A 114 -10.16 2.84 -19.71
C GLN A 114 -11.21 3.94 -19.73
N ASP A 115 -12.31 3.74 -19.01
CA ASP A 115 -13.40 4.73 -18.91
C ASP A 115 -13.09 5.87 -17.94
N GLY A 116 -11.94 5.86 -17.30
CA GLY A 116 -11.52 6.89 -16.36
C GLY A 116 -11.89 6.62 -14.90
N GLU A 117 -12.69 5.60 -14.63
CA GLU A 117 -13.02 5.25 -13.26
C GLU A 117 -11.86 4.58 -12.55
N VAL A 118 -11.80 4.72 -11.24
CA VAL A 118 -10.72 4.12 -10.45
C VAL A 118 -10.90 2.61 -10.40
N ASP A 119 -9.84 1.89 -10.74
CA ASP A 119 -9.83 0.44 -10.76
C ASP A 119 -9.23 -0.10 -9.46
N ARG A 120 -8.06 0.39 -9.12
CA ARG A 120 -7.35 -0.05 -7.93
C ARG A 120 -6.33 1.00 -7.48
N LEU A 121 -5.84 0.78 -6.29
CA LEU A 121 -4.73 1.54 -5.73
C LEU A 121 -3.51 0.65 -5.68
#